data_48664a777ebb85f4830c49f1f7e21555
#
_entry.id   48664a777ebb85f4830c49f1f7e21555
#
_cell.length_a   1.000
_cell.length_b   1.000
_cell.length_c   1.000
_cell.angle_alpha   90.00
_cell.angle_beta   90.00
_cell.angle_gamma   90.00
#
_symmetry.space_group_name_H-M   'P 1'
#
loop_
_entity.id
_entity.type
_entity.pdbx_description
1 polymer ?
#
loop_
_entity_poly.entity_id
_entity_poly.type
_entity_poly.pdbx_seq_one_letter_code
_entity_poly.pdbx_strand_id
1 'polypeptide(L)'
;MKKLTLLFIALTAFTVSQAQWVNDPVNNTFIANTSADAGDIYLATNTNTGDTYLQWSSFVGGNGWSPTLQRLNFTGEPQWGPDGIHIAGHQFASYSQGFAMTTTTDGGVISCFAADDDHSYAVKINPDGTFPWGEQGVQLFGGLGFSRVEVIATNDGGIWALGFDYNNLYLQYLNNTTGPVITISDNGGQKCVFGQLTLGTDNKVFVTYEKIGNGFYTDKELFVAGYNPDGTQFSPETLLMSSQTFQSTYIHNAISDGMGGGYVYIWHPAIGNFNVYVFHFNQNGASTMTGTIGTPVHSTDYDNLYITAYGTVDPFSHDLLLVYEQTDEQYQANCKVFINRITSNGDKPWGDGIMILDNGTIPCGGYRIDAFEYGDGFSVIYHKGLTQTSTASTVEARGFDMEGNEIWATQMCSSTYSKTGDENSTGFHGGQNIVAWVNSTGAVTGGGPGGLYGQNIGQDGTMGEITPPTPPEPCYPPTNFEGSYSYTDVAFGAMLSWDAPITRPLHYNLYREGLKEVIEIDPEYTSYFDELEPGDYIYKLTAVYDHCESDFALTPSGDNYVHVDVTSIAENTSEAIVTLLKVYNMSGQLVKINNVEELQPGLYILQGLTQDGKLVNQKIIKQSK
;
A
#
# COMPACT_ATOMS: atom_id res chain seq x y z
N MET A 1 -30.53 -72.80 17.53
CA MET A 1 -30.63 -71.35 17.24
C MET A 1 -29.33 -70.69 17.66
N LYS A 2 -28.41 -70.51 16.74
CA LYS A 2 -27.14 -69.82 16.96
C LYS A 2 -27.33 -68.34 16.63
N LYS A 3 -27.16 -67.47 17.63
CA LYS A 3 -27.18 -66.03 17.42
C LYS A 3 -25.82 -65.59 16.83
N LEU A 4 -25.85 -65.08 15.60
CA LEU A 4 -24.73 -64.47 14.91
C LEU A 4 -24.67 -63.01 15.37
N THR A 5 -23.69 -62.65 16.16
CA THR A 5 -23.45 -61.27 16.57
C THR A 5 -22.54 -60.62 15.49
N LEU A 6 -23.10 -59.73 14.66
CA LEU A 6 -22.35 -58.93 13.71
C LEU A 6 -21.64 -57.80 14.50
N LEU A 7 -20.31 -57.88 14.57
CA LEU A 7 -19.46 -56.81 15.09
C LEU A 7 -19.22 -55.80 13.94
N PHE A 8 -19.89 -54.65 14.00
CA PHE A 8 -19.57 -53.51 13.13
C PHE A 8 -18.29 -52.83 13.69
N ILE A 9 -17.16 -53.10 13.06
CA ILE A 9 -15.97 -52.29 13.25
C ILE A 9 -16.16 -51.02 12.43
N ALA A 10 -16.53 -49.93 13.10
CA ALA A 10 -16.44 -48.61 12.52
C ALA A 10 -14.94 -48.26 12.38
N LEU A 11 -14.43 -48.38 11.17
CA LEU A 11 -13.13 -47.85 10.79
C LEU A 11 -13.30 -46.34 10.72
N THR A 12 -13.08 -45.63 11.82
CA THR A 12 -12.85 -44.21 11.77
C THR A 12 -11.50 -44.02 11.09
N ALA A 13 -11.53 -43.73 9.80
CA ALA A 13 -10.38 -43.14 9.13
C ALA A 13 -10.11 -41.78 9.81
N PHE A 14 -9.17 -41.74 10.71
CA PHE A 14 -8.50 -40.51 11.07
C PHE A 14 -7.77 -40.07 9.79
N THR A 15 -8.39 -39.22 8.97
CA THR A 15 -7.61 -38.38 8.10
C THR A 15 -6.83 -37.44 9.01
N VAL A 16 -5.59 -37.78 9.27
CA VAL A 16 -4.63 -36.81 9.75
C VAL A 16 -4.58 -35.80 8.59
N SER A 17 -5.20 -34.63 8.76
CA SER A 17 -4.94 -33.50 7.92
C SER A 17 -3.46 -33.18 8.11
N GLN A 18 -2.63 -33.70 7.21
CA GLN A 18 -1.26 -33.25 7.14
C GLN A 18 -1.33 -31.83 6.58
N ALA A 19 -0.69 -30.90 7.25
CA ALA A 19 -0.46 -29.59 6.66
C ALA A 19 0.05 -29.81 5.24
N GLN A 20 -0.63 -29.22 4.26
CA GLN A 20 -0.31 -29.42 2.84
C GLN A 20 1.06 -28.81 2.52
N TRP A 21 1.39 -27.65 3.13
CA TRP A 21 2.71 -27.07 3.00
C TRP A 21 3.77 -27.98 3.62
N VAL A 22 4.78 -28.31 2.84
CA VAL A 22 5.87 -29.21 3.27
C VAL A 22 7.11 -28.39 3.61
N ASN A 23 7.84 -28.80 4.64
CA ASN A 23 9.14 -28.23 4.98
C ASN A 23 10.25 -29.04 4.27
N ASP A 24 10.21 -29.09 2.95
CA ASP A 24 11.17 -29.84 2.14
C ASP A 24 11.40 -29.13 0.78
N PRO A 25 12.58 -28.57 0.54
CA PRO A 25 12.88 -27.88 -0.73
C PRO A 25 12.96 -28.83 -1.94
N VAL A 26 13.02 -30.15 -1.75
CA VAL A 26 13.06 -31.14 -2.84
C VAL A 26 11.67 -31.57 -3.27
N ASN A 27 10.77 -31.76 -2.31
CA ASN A 27 9.40 -32.23 -2.54
C ASN A 27 8.41 -31.11 -2.25
N ASN A 28 8.31 -30.16 -3.19
CA ASN A 28 7.41 -29.01 -3.01
C ASN A 28 5.93 -29.41 -3.11
N THR A 29 5.07 -28.56 -2.57
CA THR A 29 3.62 -28.77 -2.52
C THR A 29 3.03 -28.72 -3.92
N PHE A 30 2.31 -29.78 -4.31
CA PHE A 30 1.56 -29.84 -5.56
C PHE A 30 0.24 -29.06 -5.42
N ILE A 31 -0.02 -28.15 -6.37
CA ILE A 31 -1.19 -27.26 -6.35
C ILE A 31 -2.23 -27.70 -7.39
N ALA A 32 -1.80 -27.92 -8.63
CA ALA A 32 -2.72 -28.30 -9.70
C ALA A 32 -2.00 -28.97 -10.86
N ASN A 33 -2.75 -29.75 -11.64
CA ASN A 33 -2.33 -30.19 -12.98
C ASN A 33 -2.34 -28.98 -13.92
N THR A 34 -1.33 -28.91 -14.77
CA THR A 34 -1.28 -27.89 -15.82
C THR A 34 -0.60 -28.45 -17.07
N SER A 35 -0.72 -27.75 -18.20
CA SER A 35 0.10 -28.04 -19.36
C SER A 35 1.55 -27.58 -19.13
N ALA A 36 2.52 -28.18 -19.79
CA ALA A 36 3.92 -27.79 -19.68
C ALA A 36 4.18 -26.34 -20.15
N ASP A 37 3.24 -25.80 -20.94
CA ASP A 37 3.30 -24.44 -21.50
C ASP A 37 2.44 -23.45 -20.72
N ALA A 38 1.95 -23.82 -19.51
CA ALA A 38 1.25 -22.87 -18.65
C ALA A 38 2.20 -21.72 -18.28
N GLY A 39 1.81 -20.52 -18.62
CA GLY A 39 2.52 -19.30 -18.34
C GLY A 39 1.71 -18.33 -17.48
N ASP A 40 2.34 -17.23 -17.10
CA ASP A 40 1.71 -16.10 -16.42
C ASP A 40 0.89 -16.53 -15.20
N ILE A 41 1.58 -16.95 -14.12
CA ILE A 41 0.93 -17.31 -12.86
C ILE A 41 0.70 -16.03 -12.06
N TYR A 42 -0.57 -15.79 -11.67
CA TYR A 42 -0.94 -14.71 -10.75
C TYR A 42 -1.40 -15.30 -9.43
N LEU A 43 -0.97 -14.68 -8.34
CA LEU A 43 -1.36 -15.03 -6.98
C LEU A 43 -1.99 -13.84 -6.29
N ALA A 44 -3.01 -14.11 -5.47
CA ALA A 44 -3.59 -13.12 -4.58
C ALA A 44 -4.13 -13.81 -3.32
N THR A 45 -3.74 -13.34 -2.14
CA THR A 45 -4.31 -13.82 -0.87
C THR A 45 -5.50 -12.96 -0.47
N ASN A 46 -6.57 -13.60 -0.07
CA ASN A 46 -7.70 -12.92 0.54
C ASN A 46 -7.38 -12.62 2.00
N THR A 47 -7.24 -11.36 2.34
CA THR A 47 -6.85 -10.93 3.67
C THR A 47 -7.89 -11.22 4.76
N ASN A 48 -9.17 -11.43 4.38
CA ASN A 48 -10.23 -11.74 5.35
C ASN A 48 -10.30 -13.23 5.69
N THR A 49 -9.93 -14.12 4.75
CA THR A 49 -10.08 -15.58 4.92
C THR A 49 -8.75 -16.30 5.05
N GLY A 50 -7.66 -15.69 4.62
CA GLY A 50 -6.34 -16.33 4.51
C GLY A 50 -6.21 -17.31 3.34
N ASP A 51 -7.23 -17.41 2.47
CA ASP A 51 -7.18 -18.25 1.28
C ASP A 51 -6.33 -17.61 0.19
N THR A 52 -5.58 -18.40 -0.52
CA THR A 52 -4.78 -17.96 -1.66
C THR A 52 -5.40 -18.44 -2.96
N TYR A 53 -5.60 -17.52 -3.88
CA TYR A 53 -6.05 -17.79 -5.22
C TYR A 53 -4.87 -17.70 -6.19
N LEU A 54 -4.83 -18.68 -7.11
CA LEU A 54 -3.87 -18.73 -8.21
C LEU A 54 -4.63 -18.74 -9.51
N GLN A 55 -4.12 -18.02 -10.51
CA GLN A 55 -4.64 -18.01 -11.86
C GLN A 55 -3.52 -18.25 -12.86
N TRP A 56 -3.77 -19.08 -13.85
CA TRP A 56 -2.84 -19.35 -14.96
C TRP A 56 -3.59 -19.61 -16.26
N SER A 57 -2.89 -19.56 -17.37
CA SER A 57 -3.43 -19.97 -18.65
C SER A 57 -3.24 -21.49 -18.83
N SER A 58 -4.32 -22.20 -19.16
CA SER A 58 -4.29 -23.65 -19.48
C SER A 58 -4.69 -23.89 -20.92
N PHE A 59 -3.99 -24.80 -21.60
CA PHE A 59 -4.38 -25.29 -22.91
C PHE A 59 -5.45 -26.39 -22.77
N VAL A 60 -6.66 -26.09 -23.17
CA VAL A 60 -7.82 -26.97 -23.02
C VAL A 60 -8.11 -27.70 -24.33
N GLY A 61 -7.14 -28.38 -24.93
CA GLY A 61 -7.23 -29.21 -26.14
C GLY A 61 -8.10 -28.58 -27.23
N GLY A 62 -7.88 -28.74 -28.49
CA GLY A 62 -8.69 -28.30 -29.65
C GLY A 62 -9.39 -26.91 -29.62
N ASN A 63 -9.55 -26.34 -28.45
CA ASN A 63 -10.30 -25.11 -28.16
C ASN A 63 -9.44 -23.91 -27.75
N GLY A 64 -8.10 -24.05 -27.66
CA GLY A 64 -7.22 -22.94 -27.31
C GLY A 64 -6.92 -22.81 -25.81
N TRP A 65 -6.52 -21.63 -25.40
CA TRP A 65 -6.14 -21.30 -24.01
C TRP A 65 -7.31 -20.74 -23.22
N SER A 66 -7.41 -21.11 -21.95
CA SER A 66 -8.47 -20.66 -21.06
C SER A 66 -7.90 -20.23 -19.70
N PRO A 67 -8.47 -19.21 -19.04
CA PRO A 67 -8.15 -18.91 -17.66
C PRO A 67 -8.52 -20.08 -16.76
N THR A 68 -7.59 -20.49 -15.92
CA THR A 68 -7.80 -21.54 -14.93
C THR A 68 -7.40 -21.04 -13.57
N LEU A 69 -8.19 -21.33 -12.55
CA LEU A 69 -7.96 -20.86 -11.19
C LEU A 69 -7.95 -22.03 -10.21
N GLN A 70 -7.17 -21.86 -9.15
CA GLN A 70 -7.19 -22.74 -7.97
C GLN A 70 -7.31 -21.87 -6.72
N ARG A 71 -8.02 -22.40 -5.71
CA ARG A 71 -8.08 -21.86 -4.37
C ARG A 71 -7.33 -22.78 -3.43
N LEU A 72 -6.39 -22.24 -2.67
CA LEU A 72 -5.75 -22.91 -1.56
C LEU A 72 -6.31 -22.37 -0.24
N ASN A 73 -6.56 -23.24 0.72
CA ASN A 73 -6.78 -22.76 2.08
C ASN A 73 -5.44 -22.31 2.71
N PHE A 74 -5.48 -21.75 3.91
CA PHE A 74 -4.29 -21.27 4.62
C PHE A 74 -3.19 -22.34 4.75
N THR A 75 -3.56 -23.61 4.87
CA THR A 75 -2.61 -24.73 4.99
C THR A 75 -2.09 -25.24 3.65
N GLY A 76 -2.48 -24.63 2.52
CA GLY A 76 -2.02 -24.97 1.18
C GLY A 76 -2.78 -26.11 0.50
N GLU A 77 -3.92 -26.55 1.05
CA GLU A 77 -4.74 -27.59 0.42
C GLU A 77 -5.57 -27.02 -0.72
N PRO A 78 -5.48 -27.60 -1.95
CA PRO A 78 -6.33 -27.21 -3.07
C PRO A 78 -7.82 -27.49 -2.78
N GLN A 79 -8.67 -26.49 -2.96
CA GLN A 79 -10.09 -26.55 -2.64
C GLN A 79 -10.98 -26.88 -3.85
N TRP A 80 -10.47 -26.69 -5.06
CA TRP A 80 -11.22 -26.89 -6.31
C TRP A 80 -10.74 -28.12 -7.09
N GLY A 81 -10.17 -29.11 -6.39
CA GLY A 81 -9.66 -30.35 -6.99
C GLY A 81 -8.33 -30.16 -7.71
N PRO A 82 -7.80 -31.25 -8.32
CA PRO A 82 -6.45 -31.24 -8.89
C PRO A 82 -6.31 -30.44 -10.18
N ASP A 83 -7.41 -30.15 -10.88
CA ASP A 83 -7.39 -29.45 -12.15
C ASP A 83 -7.83 -27.98 -12.02
N GLY A 84 -8.27 -27.57 -10.82
CA GLY A 84 -8.82 -26.25 -10.58
C GLY A 84 -10.16 -26.01 -11.29
N ILE A 85 -10.54 -24.75 -11.46
CA ILE A 85 -11.74 -24.32 -12.19
C ILE A 85 -11.32 -23.64 -13.48
N HIS A 86 -11.80 -24.15 -14.62
CA HIS A 86 -11.66 -23.51 -15.92
C HIS A 86 -12.81 -22.54 -16.15
N ILE A 87 -12.51 -21.33 -16.61
CA ILE A 87 -13.55 -20.41 -17.09
C ILE A 87 -13.92 -20.82 -18.52
N ALA A 88 -14.79 -21.82 -18.64
CA ALA A 88 -15.10 -22.50 -19.90
C ALA A 88 -15.89 -21.63 -20.91
N GLY A 89 -16.43 -20.51 -20.46
CA GLY A 89 -17.21 -19.61 -21.32
C GLY A 89 -16.40 -18.80 -22.30
N HIS A 90 -15.09 -18.71 -22.09
CA HIS A 90 -14.21 -17.85 -22.88
C HIS A 90 -12.87 -18.52 -23.16
N GLN A 91 -12.27 -18.12 -24.26
CA GLN A 91 -10.93 -18.54 -24.67
C GLN A 91 -10.06 -17.31 -24.89
N PHE A 92 -8.76 -17.47 -24.73
CA PHE A 92 -7.80 -16.43 -25.11
C PHE A 92 -7.45 -16.58 -26.60
N ALA A 93 -7.27 -15.47 -27.27
CA ALA A 93 -6.75 -15.46 -28.63
C ALA A 93 -5.27 -15.95 -28.70
N SER A 94 -4.51 -15.78 -27.63
CA SER A 94 -3.15 -16.34 -27.49
C SER A 94 -2.79 -16.52 -26.00
N TYR A 95 -1.79 -17.34 -25.70
CA TYR A 95 -1.28 -17.56 -24.35
C TYR A 95 -0.65 -16.31 -23.70
N SER A 96 -0.31 -15.30 -24.49
CA SER A 96 0.35 -14.06 -24.04
C SER A 96 -0.62 -12.90 -23.82
N GLN A 97 -1.93 -13.14 -23.83
CA GLN A 97 -2.88 -12.09 -23.52
C GLN A 97 -2.99 -11.91 -22.01
N GLY A 98 -2.70 -10.69 -21.55
CA GLY A 98 -2.71 -10.35 -20.15
C GLY A 98 -4.08 -10.57 -19.52
N PHE A 99 -4.08 -11.25 -18.41
CA PHE A 99 -5.20 -11.35 -17.50
C PHE A 99 -4.76 -10.80 -16.14
N ALA A 100 -5.72 -10.36 -15.35
CA ALA A 100 -5.49 -9.88 -14.01
C ALA A 100 -6.48 -10.53 -13.05
N MET A 101 -6.10 -10.64 -11.80
CA MET A 101 -6.90 -11.26 -10.76
C MET A 101 -6.81 -10.44 -9.49
N THR A 102 -7.93 -10.37 -8.76
CA THR A 102 -7.95 -9.80 -7.41
C THR A 102 -8.95 -10.53 -6.53
N THR A 103 -8.73 -10.54 -5.22
CA THR A 103 -9.66 -11.11 -4.24
C THR A 103 -10.70 -10.08 -3.82
N THR A 104 -11.85 -10.53 -3.35
CA THR A 104 -12.95 -9.67 -2.91
C THR A 104 -13.21 -9.81 -1.41
N THR A 105 -13.79 -8.79 -0.80
CA THR A 105 -14.06 -8.73 0.65
C THR A 105 -14.98 -9.83 1.16
N ASP A 106 -15.79 -10.46 0.28
CA ASP A 106 -16.65 -11.60 0.60
C ASP A 106 -15.93 -12.97 0.48
N GLY A 107 -14.63 -12.97 0.31
CA GLY A 107 -13.79 -14.16 0.26
C GLY A 107 -13.64 -14.76 -1.14
N GLY A 108 -14.29 -14.22 -2.16
CA GLY A 108 -14.19 -14.69 -3.55
C GLY A 108 -13.01 -14.11 -4.32
N VAL A 109 -12.98 -14.40 -5.61
CA VAL A 109 -11.97 -13.90 -6.56
C VAL A 109 -12.66 -13.38 -7.82
N ILE A 110 -12.10 -12.33 -8.41
CA ILE A 110 -12.49 -11.82 -9.72
C ILE A 110 -11.30 -11.96 -10.66
N SER A 111 -11.54 -12.62 -11.78
CA SER A 111 -10.62 -12.75 -12.91
C SER A 111 -11.07 -11.81 -14.02
N CYS A 112 -10.18 -10.97 -14.52
CA CYS A 112 -10.40 -10.09 -15.66
C CYS A 112 -9.45 -10.48 -16.79
N PHE A 113 -9.97 -10.56 -18.02
CA PHE A 113 -9.18 -10.98 -19.18
C PHE A 113 -9.78 -10.48 -20.49
N ALA A 114 -8.94 -10.49 -21.53
CA ALA A 114 -9.38 -10.31 -22.90
C ALA A 114 -9.67 -11.67 -23.54
N ALA A 115 -10.82 -11.82 -24.16
CA ALA A 115 -11.24 -13.05 -24.83
C ALA A 115 -10.98 -13.00 -26.34
N ASP A 116 -11.09 -14.17 -27.00
CA ASP A 116 -10.89 -14.34 -28.44
C ASP A 116 -12.00 -13.76 -29.32
N ASP A 117 -13.09 -13.32 -28.69
CA ASP A 117 -14.21 -12.63 -29.33
C ASP A 117 -14.02 -11.09 -29.41
N ASP A 118 -12.80 -10.61 -29.15
CA ASP A 118 -12.44 -9.20 -29.13
C ASP A 118 -13.17 -8.38 -28.04
N HIS A 119 -13.52 -9.02 -26.91
CA HIS A 119 -14.10 -8.36 -25.75
C HIS A 119 -13.32 -8.66 -24.47
N SER A 120 -13.48 -7.80 -23.47
CA SER A 120 -12.92 -7.99 -22.14
C SER A 120 -14.02 -8.34 -21.14
N TYR A 121 -13.71 -9.24 -20.22
CA TYR A 121 -14.67 -9.77 -19.26
C TYR A 121 -14.12 -9.74 -17.84
N ALA A 122 -15.04 -9.65 -16.86
CA ALA A 122 -14.80 -9.91 -15.46
C ALA A 122 -15.66 -11.09 -15.00
N VAL A 123 -15.05 -12.12 -14.47
CA VAL A 123 -15.73 -13.31 -13.94
C VAL A 123 -15.48 -13.41 -12.45
N LYS A 124 -16.54 -13.42 -11.65
CA LYS A 124 -16.46 -13.61 -10.20
C LYS A 124 -16.69 -15.07 -9.86
N ILE A 125 -15.86 -15.63 -8.99
CA ILE A 125 -15.96 -16.99 -8.47
C ILE A 125 -15.98 -16.92 -6.94
N ASN A 126 -17.03 -17.49 -6.36
CA ASN A 126 -17.16 -17.62 -4.91
C ASN A 126 -16.19 -18.69 -4.35
N PRO A 127 -15.91 -18.70 -3.03
CA PRO A 127 -15.08 -19.74 -2.42
C PRO A 127 -15.54 -21.17 -2.66
N ASP A 128 -16.83 -21.41 -2.83
CA ASP A 128 -17.41 -22.71 -3.14
C ASP A 128 -17.34 -23.12 -4.63
N GLY A 129 -16.72 -22.27 -5.46
CA GLY A 129 -16.57 -22.49 -6.90
C GLY A 129 -17.78 -22.06 -7.74
N THR A 130 -18.81 -21.45 -7.16
CA THR A 130 -19.97 -20.95 -7.91
C THR A 130 -19.70 -19.59 -8.57
N PHE A 131 -20.41 -19.31 -9.67
CA PHE A 131 -20.27 -18.10 -10.47
C PHE A 131 -21.46 -17.15 -10.23
N PRO A 132 -21.39 -16.19 -9.28
CA PRO A 132 -22.53 -15.30 -8.98
C PRO A 132 -22.91 -14.38 -10.15
N TRP A 133 -21.99 -14.08 -11.05
CA TRP A 133 -22.24 -13.31 -12.28
C TRP A 133 -22.48 -14.19 -13.51
N GLY A 134 -22.61 -15.53 -13.32
CA GLY A 134 -22.65 -16.54 -14.38
C GLY A 134 -21.24 -16.86 -14.91
N GLU A 135 -21.13 -18.00 -15.61
CA GLU A 135 -19.85 -18.47 -16.19
C GLU A 135 -19.32 -17.56 -17.31
N GLN A 136 -20.20 -16.82 -17.97
CA GLN A 136 -19.83 -15.83 -18.98
C GLN A 136 -19.32 -14.52 -18.36
N GLY A 137 -19.62 -14.28 -17.08
CA GLY A 137 -19.23 -13.06 -16.38
C GLY A 137 -19.90 -11.79 -16.92
N VAL A 138 -19.28 -10.66 -16.64
CA VAL A 138 -19.72 -9.31 -17.04
C VAL A 138 -18.78 -8.78 -18.11
N GLN A 139 -19.34 -8.35 -19.23
CA GLN A 139 -18.58 -7.68 -20.28
C GLN A 139 -18.17 -6.29 -19.82
N LEU A 140 -16.87 -5.98 -19.93
CA LEU A 140 -16.27 -4.71 -19.53
C LEU A 140 -16.22 -3.71 -20.70
N PHE A 141 -16.01 -2.45 -20.38
CA PHE A 141 -15.70 -1.34 -21.30
C PHE A 141 -16.71 -1.14 -22.43
N GLY A 142 -17.99 -1.50 -22.19
CA GLY A 142 -19.04 -1.35 -23.19
C GLY A 142 -18.87 -2.23 -24.43
N GLY A 143 -18.14 -3.35 -24.29
CA GLY A 143 -17.89 -4.30 -25.37
C GLY A 143 -16.64 -4.00 -26.19
N LEU A 144 -15.72 -3.19 -25.68
CA LEU A 144 -14.39 -3.06 -26.26
C LEU A 144 -13.49 -4.19 -25.74
N GLY A 145 -12.67 -4.75 -26.62
CA GLY A 145 -11.66 -5.74 -26.28
C GLY A 145 -10.27 -5.17 -26.26
N PHE A 146 -9.48 -5.57 -25.28
CA PHE A 146 -8.13 -5.09 -25.07
C PHE A 146 -7.17 -6.24 -24.87
N SER A 147 -5.94 -6.07 -25.31
CA SER A 147 -4.89 -7.11 -25.17
C SER A 147 -4.39 -7.26 -23.73
N ARG A 148 -4.68 -6.31 -22.86
CA ARG A 148 -4.30 -6.34 -21.44
C ARG A 148 -5.37 -5.64 -20.61
N VAL A 149 -5.69 -6.25 -19.50
CA VAL A 149 -6.61 -5.69 -18.49
C VAL A 149 -5.89 -5.72 -17.14
N GLU A 150 -5.93 -4.60 -16.44
CA GLU A 150 -5.50 -4.49 -15.04
C GLU A 150 -6.74 -4.43 -14.15
N VAL A 151 -6.61 -4.90 -12.91
CA VAL A 151 -7.72 -4.88 -11.95
C VAL A 151 -7.21 -4.61 -10.54
N ILE A 152 -7.98 -3.83 -9.78
CA ILE A 152 -7.74 -3.64 -8.34
C ILE A 152 -9.07 -3.74 -7.58
N ALA A 153 -9.07 -4.46 -6.45
CA ALA A 153 -10.24 -4.58 -5.60
C ALA A 153 -10.52 -3.28 -4.83
N THR A 154 -11.78 -3.09 -4.49
CA THR A 154 -12.24 -2.00 -3.62
C THR A 154 -12.82 -2.54 -2.31
N ASN A 155 -12.85 -1.70 -1.27
CA ASN A 155 -13.26 -2.10 0.07
C ASN A 155 -14.76 -2.43 0.18
N ASP A 156 -15.57 -2.02 -0.79
CA ASP A 156 -17.01 -2.31 -0.87
C ASP A 156 -17.34 -3.59 -1.66
N GLY A 157 -16.32 -4.39 -2.00
CA GLY A 157 -16.46 -5.65 -2.73
C GLY A 157 -16.54 -5.49 -4.25
N GLY A 158 -16.35 -4.30 -4.78
CA GLY A 158 -16.23 -4.01 -6.20
C GLY A 158 -14.79 -4.10 -6.71
N ILE A 159 -14.62 -3.69 -7.96
CA ILE A 159 -13.30 -3.57 -8.62
C ILE A 159 -13.26 -2.32 -9.49
N TRP A 160 -12.06 -1.81 -9.68
CA TRP A 160 -11.72 -1.01 -10.84
C TRP A 160 -11.01 -1.88 -11.87
N ALA A 161 -11.46 -1.80 -13.12
CA ALA A 161 -10.83 -2.43 -14.26
C ALA A 161 -10.27 -1.37 -15.21
N LEU A 162 -9.09 -1.61 -15.74
CA LEU A 162 -8.41 -0.74 -16.70
C LEU A 162 -8.00 -1.55 -17.92
N GLY A 163 -8.48 -1.12 -19.09
CA GLY A 163 -8.04 -1.66 -20.37
C GLY A 163 -7.37 -0.58 -21.20
N PHE A 164 -6.59 -0.96 -22.19
CA PHE A 164 -6.05 0.01 -23.14
C PHE A 164 -5.97 -0.55 -24.55
N ASP A 165 -6.28 0.30 -25.50
CA ASP A 165 -5.89 0.14 -26.89
C ASP A 165 -4.52 0.80 -27.14
N TYR A 166 -4.10 0.86 -28.39
CA TYR A 166 -2.81 1.46 -28.72
C TYR A 166 -2.77 3.00 -28.60
N ASN A 167 -3.87 3.66 -28.19
CA ASN A 167 -3.97 5.10 -28.15
C ASN A 167 -4.58 5.68 -26.88
N ASN A 168 -5.49 4.94 -26.23
CA ASN A 168 -6.27 5.41 -25.10
C ASN A 168 -6.34 4.37 -23.99
N LEU A 169 -6.63 4.84 -22.78
CA LEU A 169 -6.98 4.01 -21.64
C LEU A 169 -8.49 4.08 -21.40
N TYR A 170 -9.04 2.97 -20.92
CA TYR A 170 -10.45 2.82 -20.59
C TYR A 170 -10.56 2.30 -19.17
N LEU A 171 -11.19 3.09 -18.31
CA LEU A 171 -11.33 2.78 -16.89
C LEU A 171 -12.81 2.55 -16.59
N GLN A 172 -13.13 1.52 -15.80
CA GLN A 172 -14.50 1.21 -15.41
C GLN A 172 -14.56 0.66 -14.00
N TYR A 173 -15.48 1.20 -13.20
CA TYR A 173 -15.83 0.65 -11.90
C TYR A 173 -16.94 -0.40 -12.05
N LEU A 174 -16.84 -1.49 -11.28
CA LEU A 174 -17.83 -2.58 -11.26
C LEU A 174 -18.07 -3.02 -9.81
N ASN A 175 -19.32 -2.86 -9.34
CA ASN A 175 -19.79 -3.42 -8.08
C ASN A 175 -21.25 -3.85 -8.26
N ASN A 176 -21.50 -5.14 -8.55
CA ASN A 176 -22.79 -5.72 -8.93
C ASN A 176 -23.50 -5.03 -10.13
N THR A 177 -23.14 -3.80 -10.44
CA THR A 177 -23.56 -3.03 -11.61
C THR A 177 -22.34 -2.37 -12.25
N THR A 178 -22.34 -2.28 -13.57
CA THR A 178 -21.29 -1.59 -14.31
C THR A 178 -21.48 -0.08 -14.23
N GLY A 179 -20.43 0.61 -13.77
CA GLY A 179 -20.33 2.08 -13.84
C GLY A 179 -20.06 2.57 -15.28
N PRO A 180 -19.98 3.89 -15.48
CA PRO A 180 -19.65 4.48 -16.75
C PRO A 180 -18.24 4.08 -17.20
N VAL A 181 -18.02 3.97 -18.51
CA VAL A 181 -16.69 3.82 -19.09
C VAL A 181 -16.04 5.21 -19.21
N ILE A 182 -14.90 5.36 -18.57
CA ILE A 182 -14.10 6.59 -18.60
C ILE A 182 -13.00 6.41 -19.64
N THR A 183 -12.90 7.31 -20.62
CA THR A 183 -11.83 7.30 -21.61
C THR A 183 -10.76 8.33 -21.23
N ILE A 184 -9.53 7.88 -21.05
CA ILE A 184 -8.37 8.74 -20.82
C ILE A 184 -7.62 8.84 -22.14
N SER A 185 -7.62 10.02 -22.73
CA SER A 185 -7.04 10.29 -24.04
C SER A 185 -6.32 11.64 -24.05
N ASP A 186 -5.32 11.77 -24.91
CA ASP A 186 -4.64 13.04 -25.14
C ASP A 186 -5.22 13.75 -26.38
N ASN A 187 -5.69 14.98 -26.20
CA ASN A 187 -6.19 15.80 -27.29
C ASN A 187 -5.07 16.39 -28.16
N GLY A 188 -3.81 16.24 -27.76
CA GLY A 188 -2.62 16.74 -28.44
C GLY A 188 -2.02 15.79 -29.47
N GLY A 189 -2.56 14.56 -29.61
CA GLY A 189 -2.11 13.54 -30.56
C GLY A 189 -1.03 12.60 -30.04
N GLN A 190 -0.68 12.64 -28.75
CA GLN A 190 0.10 11.62 -28.07
C GLN A 190 -0.81 10.42 -27.71
N LYS A 191 -0.21 9.28 -27.45
CA LYS A 191 -0.92 8.09 -26.99
C LYS A 191 -0.89 8.02 -25.47
N CYS A 192 -2.04 7.75 -24.86
CA CYS A 192 -2.14 7.41 -23.43
C CYS A 192 -2.11 5.89 -23.28
N VAL A 193 -1.04 5.35 -22.68
CA VAL A 193 -0.79 3.91 -22.65
C VAL A 193 -0.19 3.47 -21.31
N PHE A 194 -0.11 2.15 -21.12
CA PHE A 194 0.56 1.50 -19.98
C PHE A 194 0.02 1.95 -18.61
N GLY A 195 -1.30 2.03 -18.51
CA GLY A 195 -1.93 2.43 -17.27
C GLY A 195 -1.69 1.42 -16.14
N GLN A 196 -1.51 1.92 -14.92
CA GLN A 196 -1.44 1.16 -13.68
C GLN A 196 -2.44 1.72 -12.68
N LEU A 197 -3.02 0.86 -11.84
CA LEU A 197 -4.04 1.23 -10.87
C LEU A 197 -3.45 1.30 -9.46
N THR A 198 -3.84 2.34 -8.72
CA THR A 198 -3.53 2.49 -7.30
C THR A 198 -4.80 2.86 -6.54
N LEU A 199 -5.17 2.07 -5.53
CA LEU A 199 -6.37 2.34 -4.74
C LEU A 199 -6.15 3.55 -3.83
N GLY A 200 -7.04 4.53 -3.95
CA GLY A 200 -7.14 5.66 -3.02
C GLY A 200 -8.11 5.39 -1.87
N THR A 201 -8.40 6.40 -1.07
CA THR A 201 -9.42 6.34 -0.02
C THR A 201 -10.84 6.27 -0.62
N ASP A 202 -11.83 5.76 0.12
CA ASP A 202 -13.25 5.73 -0.25
C ASP A 202 -13.52 5.06 -1.60
N ASN A 203 -12.82 3.97 -1.92
CA ASN A 203 -12.91 3.24 -3.18
C ASN A 203 -12.58 4.07 -4.43
N LYS A 204 -11.96 5.23 -4.29
CA LYS A 204 -11.40 6.01 -5.36
C LYS A 204 -10.21 5.29 -5.98
N VAL A 205 -9.86 5.62 -7.20
CA VAL A 205 -8.71 5.06 -7.88
C VAL A 205 -7.84 6.16 -8.48
N PHE A 206 -6.54 5.97 -8.39
CA PHE A 206 -5.59 6.69 -9.22
C PHE A 206 -5.18 5.80 -10.39
N VAL A 207 -5.07 6.43 -11.55
CA VAL A 207 -4.49 5.84 -12.76
C VAL A 207 -3.20 6.59 -13.03
N THR A 208 -2.07 5.88 -13.00
CA THR A 208 -0.81 6.38 -13.54
C THR A 208 -0.65 5.90 -14.96
N TYR A 209 -0.15 6.72 -15.86
CA TYR A 209 -0.05 6.36 -17.27
C TYR A 209 1.00 7.20 -18.01
N GLU A 210 1.44 6.67 -19.15
CA GLU A 210 2.41 7.33 -20.01
C GLU A 210 1.73 8.01 -21.19
N LYS A 211 2.11 9.26 -21.46
CA LYS A 211 1.86 9.89 -22.75
C LYS A 211 3.10 9.71 -23.61
N ILE A 212 2.92 9.07 -24.76
CA ILE A 212 4.03 8.71 -25.65
C ILE A 212 3.80 9.23 -27.08
N GLY A 213 4.89 9.56 -27.75
CA GLY A 213 4.91 9.82 -29.19
C GLY A 213 4.87 8.53 -30.02
N ASN A 214 5.06 8.66 -31.32
CA ASN A 214 5.13 7.53 -32.23
C ASN A 214 6.58 7.08 -32.43
N GLY A 215 6.83 5.77 -32.41
CA GLY A 215 8.12 5.17 -32.68
C GLY A 215 8.65 4.30 -31.57
N PHE A 216 9.74 3.56 -31.86
CA PHE A 216 10.40 2.68 -30.89
C PHE A 216 11.17 3.47 -29.84
N TYR A 217 11.86 4.55 -30.25
CA TYR A 217 12.35 5.61 -29.36
C TYR A 217 11.40 6.78 -29.47
N THR A 218 10.85 7.22 -28.35
CA THR A 218 9.83 8.25 -28.30
C THR A 218 9.94 9.09 -27.04
N ASP A 219 9.41 10.30 -27.11
CA ASP A 219 9.23 11.12 -25.93
C ASP A 219 8.13 10.52 -25.07
N LYS A 220 8.42 10.41 -23.77
CA LYS A 220 7.52 9.89 -22.74
C LYS A 220 7.39 10.87 -21.60
N GLU A 221 6.16 11.03 -21.15
CA GLU A 221 5.81 11.76 -19.93
C GLU A 221 4.97 10.85 -19.05
N LEU A 222 5.12 10.93 -17.75
CA LEU A 222 4.36 10.13 -16.79
C LEU A 222 3.38 11.03 -16.04
N PHE A 223 2.12 10.62 -16.00
CA PHE A 223 1.03 11.33 -15.35
C PHE A 223 0.31 10.47 -14.33
N VAL A 224 -0.39 11.13 -13.42
CA VAL A 224 -1.39 10.52 -12.52
C VAL A 224 -2.68 11.32 -12.57
N ALA A 225 -3.83 10.64 -12.52
CA ALA A 225 -5.16 11.23 -12.41
C ALA A 225 -6.06 10.38 -11.52
N GLY A 226 -6.97 11.00 -10.77
CA GLY A 226 -7.82 10.32 -9.80
C GLY A 226 -9.31 10.35 -10.16
N TYR A 227 -10.02 9.22 -9.96
CA TYR A 227 -11.43 9.04 -10.31
C TYR A 227 -12.26 8.46 -9.17
N ASN A 228 -13.48 8.95 -9.03
CA ASN A 228 -14.50 8.42 -8.13
C ASN A 228 -15.26 7.25 -8.78
N PRO A 229 -15.89 6.35 -7.99
CA PRO A 229 -16.71 5.24 -8.52
C PRO A 229 -17.84 5.65 -9.47
N ASP A 230 -18.34 6.87 -9.39
CA ASP A 230 -19.36 7.42 -10.29
C ASP A 230 -18.81 7.91 -11.64
N GLY A 231 -17.48 7.82 -11.83
CA GLY A 231 -16.78 8.24 -13.04
C GLY A 231 -16.33 9.70 -13.05
N THR A 232 -16.64 10.47 -12.01
CA THR A 232 -16.14 11.85 -11.91
C THR A 232 -14.67 11.88 -11.50
N GLN A 233 -13.93 12.83 -12.06
CA GLN A 233 -12.52 13.04 -11.73
C GLN A 233 -12.41 13.89 -10.45
N PHE A 234 -11.79 13.36 -9.39
CA PHE A 234 -11.56 14.11 -8.16
C PHE A 234 -10.15 14.74 -8.11
N SER A 235 -9.17 14.11 -8.77
CA SER A 235 -7.82 14.63 -8.91
C SER A 235 -7.52 14.89 -10.39
N PRO A 236 -7.20 16.14 -10.78
CA PRO A 236 -6.83 16.45 -12.16
C PRO A 236 -5.53 15.75 -12.55
N GLU A 237 -5.28 15.66 -13.84
CA GLU A 237 -4.02 15.15 -14.38
C GLU A 237 -2.82 15.92 -13.81
N THR A 238 -1.88 15.21 -13.19
CA THR A 238 -0.65 15.77 -12.63
C THR A 238 0.55 15.12 -13.29
N LEU A 239 1.50 15.94 -13.75
CA LEU A 239 2.77 15.49 -14.34
C LEU A 239 3.70 15.00 -13.22
N LEU A 240 4.14 13.76 -13.29
CA LEU A 240 5.15 13.16 -12.40
C LEU A 240 6.54 13.17 -13.04
N MET A 241 6.64 12.78 -14.32
CA MET A 241 7.90 12.78 -15.07
C MET A 241 7.78 13.66 -16.29
N SER A 242 8.69 14.62 -16.41
CA SER A 242 8.81 15.46 -17.62
C SER A 242 9.32 14.63 -18.81
N SER A 243 9.08 15.14 -20.02
CA SER A 243 9.45 14.46 -21.26
C SER A 243 10.89 13.98 -21.28
N GLN A 244 11.05 12.67 -21.53
CA GLN A 244 12.32 11.97 -21.70
C GLN A 244 12.23 11.04 -22.91
N THR A 245 13.24 11.04 -23.76
CA THR A 245 13.26 10.18 -24.95
C THR A 245 13.95 8.85 -24.68
N PHE A 246 13.18 7.75 -24.69
CA PHE A 246 13.71 6.39 -24.54
C PHE A 246 12.80 5.35 -25.20
N GLN A 247 13.17 4.05 -25.10
CA GLN A 247 12.41 2.98 -25.76
C GLN A 247 10.97 2.92 -25.25
N SER A 248 10.02 2.76 -26.16
CA SER A 248 8.59 2.67 -25.85
C SER A 248 8.21 1.45 -24.99
N THR A 249 9.08 0.43 -24.96
CA THR A 249 8.86 -0.82 -24.20
C THR A 249 9.19 -0.72 -22.70
N TYR A 250 9.82 0.36 -22.25
CA TYR A 250 10.09 0.56 -20.83
C TYR A 250 8.86 1.13 -20.17
N ILE A 251 8.22 0.35 -19.31
CA ILE A 251 6.94 0.61 -18.68
C ILE A 251 7.17 0.90 -17.20
N HIS A 252 6.41 1.84 -16.66
CA HIS A 252 6.42 2.13 -15.24
C HIS A 252 5.61 1.08 -14.45
N ASN A 253 5.89 0.99 -13.15
CA ASN A 253 5.08 0.28 -12.18
C ASN A 253 4.54 1.26 -11.15
N ALA A 254 3.39 0.96 -10.56
CA ALA A 254 2.79 1.74 -9.50
C ALA A 254 2.32 0.85 -8.36
N ILE A 255 2.43 1.36 -7.13
CA ILE A 255 2.00 0.67 -5.92
C ILE A 255 1.41 1.68 -4.93
N SER A 256 0.35 1.27 -4.20
CA SER A 256 -0.24 2.10 -3.14
C SER A 256 0.75 2.33 -1.99
N ASP A 257 0.77 3.55 -1.45
CA ASP A 257 1.54 3.90 -0.27
C ASP A 257 0.85 3.52 1.05
N GLY A 258 -0.36 2.94 0.99
CA GLY A 258 -1.17 2.66 2.17
C GLY A 258 -1.84 3.88 2.81
N MET A 259 -1.54 5.10 2.34
CA MET A 259 -2.06 6.38 2.83
C MET A 259 -3.03 7.05 1.83
N GLY A 260 -3.41 6.31 0.78
CA GLY A 260 -4.31 6.77 -0.27
C GLY A 260 -3.64 7.49 -1.43
N GLY A 261 -2.32 7.55 -1.46
CA GLY A 261 -1.48 7.95 -2.57
C GLY A 261 -0.73 6.75 -3.17
N GLY A 262 0.43 6.99 -3.79
CA GLY A 262 1.21 5.89 -4.33
C GLY A 262 2.60 6.26 -4.82
N TYR A 263 3.43 5.23 -4.91
CA TYR A 263 4.74 5.28 -5.55
C TYR A 263 4.66 4.81 -6.98
N VAL A 264 5.48 5.43 -7.82
CA VAL A 264 5.66 5.05 -9.23
C VAL A 264 7.15 4.89 -9.47
N TYR A 265 7.57 3.81 -10.12
CA TYR A 265 8.96 3.62 -10.46
C TYR A 265 9.12 3.10 -11.89
N ILE A 266 10.18 3.57 -12.55
CA ILE A 266 10.51 3.22 -13.92
C ILE A 266 12.03 3.18 -14.09
N TRP A 267 12.53 2.23 -14.83
CA TRP A 267 13.93 2.24 -15.23
C TRP A 267 14.07 2.86 -16.64
N HIS A 268 14.93 3.86 -16.76
CA HIS A 268 15.14 4.57 -18.01
C HIS A 268 16.48 5.32 -18.04
N PRO A 269 16.99 5.67 -19.22
CA PRO A 269 18.29 6.29 -19.40
C PRO A 269 18.22 7.83 -19.28
N ALA A 270 17.69 8.40 -18.19
CA ALA A 270 17.44 9.84 -18.11
C ALA A 270 18.68 10.73 -18.22
N ILE A 271 19.83 10.28 -17.72
CA ILE A 271 21.06 11.09 -17.69
C ILE A 271 22.28 10.18 -18.04
N GLY A 272 22.28 9.63 -19.24
CA GLY A 272 23.44 8.92 -19.77
C GLY A 272 23.60 7.46 -19.36
N ASN A 273 22.88 6.99 -18.33
CA ASN A 273 22.87 5.58 -17.90
C ASN A 273 21.49 5.11 -17.45
N PHE A 274 21.22 3.81 -17.62
CA PHE A 274 20.01 3.21 -17.11
C PHE A 274 20.01 3.22 -15.57
N ASN A 275 18.95 3.73 -14.99
CA ASN A 275 18.72 3.72 -13.55
C ASN A 275 17.22 3.56 -13.29
N VAL A 276 16.86 3.13 -12.12
CA VAL A 276 15.48 3.14 -11.64
C VAL A 276 15.22 4.49 -10.99
N TYR A 277 14.14 5.13 -11.41
CA TYR A 277 13.70 6.43 -10.89
C TYR A 277 12.36 6.25 -10.19
N VAL A 278 12.22 6.87 -9.03
CA VAL A 278 11.03 6.79 -8.18
C VAL A 278 10.36 8.15 -8.12
N PHE A 279 9.03 8.13 -8.16
CA PHE A 279 8.13 9.25 -7.99
C PHE A 279 7.12 8.90 -6.91
N HIS A 280 6.52 9.90 -6.28
CA HIS A 280 5.43 9.70 -5.33
C HIS A 280 4.38 10.78 -5.49
N PHE A 281 3.10 10.41 -5.29
CA PHE A 281 1.96 11.31 -5.23
C PHE A 281 1.11 11.00 -3.99
N ASN A 282 0.55 12.04 -3.38
CA ASN A 282 -0.28 11.91 -2.19
C ASN A 282 -1.76 11.60 -2.54
N GLN A 283 -2.60 11.44 -1.53
CA GLN A 283 -4.04 11.17 -1.65
C GLN A 283 -4.85 12.19 -2.48
N ASN A 284 -4.29 13.34 -2.80
CA ASN A 284 -4.89 14.36 -3.67
C ASN A 284 -4.32 14.32 -5.10
N GLY A 285 -3.42 13.38 -5.40
CA GLY A 285 -2.73 13.25 -6.69
C GLY A 285 -1.61 14.26 -6.90
N ALA A 286 -1.22 15.02 -5.89
CA ALA A 286 -0.11 15.97 -5.98
C ALA A 286 1.23 15.25 -5.78
N SER A 287 2.22 15.55 -6.64
CA SER A 287 3.60 15.06 -6.45
C SER A 287 4.18 15.59 -5.15
N THR A 288 4.81 14.72 -4.37
CA THR A 288 5.47 15.08 -3.10
C THR A 288 6.98 15.21 -3.24
N MET A 289 7.55 14.60 -4.29
CA MET A 289 8.98 14.70 -4.60
C MET A 289 9.29 15.97 -5.38
N THR A 290 10.49 16.51 -5.17
CA THR A 290 10.93 17.72 -5.85
C THR A 290 11.39 17.43 -7.29
N GLY A 291 10.92 18.23 -8.24
CA GLY A 291 11.28 18.10 -9.66
C GLY A 291 10.46 17.05 -10.40
N THR A 292 10.78 16.85 -11.67
CA THR A 292 10.04 15.95 -12.59
C THR A 292 10.96 14.91 -13.27
N ILE A 293 12.13 14.63 -12.67
CA ILE A 293 13.05 13.58 -13.14
C ILE A 293 12.92 12.34 -12.23
N GLY A 294 12.42 12.52 -11.00
CA GLY A 294 12.33 11.49 -9.97
C GLY A 294 13.61 11.32 -9.16
N THR A 295 13.55 10.51 -8.13
CA THR A 295 14.68 10.14 -7.29
C THR A 295 15.33 8.88 -7.84
N PRO A 296 16.64 8.91 -8.23
CA PRO A 296 17.35 7.72 -8.67
C PRO A 296 17.64 6.79 -7.48
N VAL A 297 17.41 5.50 -7.63
CA VAL A 297 17.67 4.51 -6.56
C VAL A 297 19.15 4.38 -6.23
N HIS A 298 20.02 4.63 -7.21
CA HIS A 298 21.47 4.65 -7.03
C HIS A 298 22.03 6.00 -7.49
N SER A 299 23.11 6.47 -6.89
CA SER A 299 23.81 7.67 -7.37
C SER A 299 24.37 7.41 -8.76
N THR A 300 24.55 8.47 -9.52
CA THR A 300 25.01 8.42 -10.90
C THR A 300 26.42 7.81 -11.03
N ASP A 301 26.47 6.52 -11.12
CA ASP A 301 27.62 5.76 -11.59
C ASP A 301 27.38 5.47 -13.07
N TYR A 302 28.11 6.15 -13.94
CA TYR A 302 27.93 6.04 -15.40
C TYR A 302 28.45 4.73 -16.00
N ASP A 303 29.07 3.88 -15.20
CA ASP A 303 29.70 2.65 -15.65
C ASP A 303 28.81 1.42 -15.47
N ASN A 304 27.69 1.53 -14.71
CA ASN A 304 26.77 0.42 -14.41
C ASN A 304 25.34 0.73 -14.81
N LEU A 305 24.59 -0.32 -15.14
CA LEU A 305 23.16 -0.26 -15.43
C LEU A 305 22.37 -0.78 -14.23
N TYR A 306 21.35 -0.03 -13.78
CA TYR A 306 20.41 -0.44 -12.74
C TYR A 306 19.06 -0.67 -13.37
N ILE A 307 18.59 -1.90 -13.36
CA ILE A 307 17.41 -2.36 -14.11
C ILE A 307 16.56 -3.31 -13.28
N THR A 308 15.42 -3.73 -13.81
CA THR A 308 14.55 -4.78 -13.26
C THR A 308 14.22 -4.53 -11.80
N ALA A 309 13.33 -3.56 -11.54
CA ALA A 309 12.93 -3.24 -10.18
C ALA A 309 11.56 -3.82 -9.85
N TYR A 310 11.43 -4.34 -8.63
CA TYR A 310 10.16 -4.69 -8.01
C TYR A 310 10.08 -4.02 -6.64
N GLY A 311 8.86 -3.63 -6.24
CA GLY A 311 8.66 -2.86 -5.02
C GLY A 311 7.52 -3.38 -4.17
N THR A 312 7.63 -3.15 -2.89
CA THR A 312 6.57 -3.24 -1.89
C THR A 312 6.61 -1.99 -1.02
N VAL A 313 5.56 -1.77 -0.23
CA VAL A 313 5.51 -0.67 0.72
C VAL A 313 5.51 -1.24 2.13
N ASP A 314 6.36 -0.70 2.97
CA ASP A 314 6.35 -1.04 4.39
C ASP A 314 5.05 -0.56 5.04
N PRO A 315 4.28 -1.45 5.72
CA PRO A 315 2.96 -1.09 6.24
C PRO A 315 2.97 -0.04 7.36
N PHE A 316 4.12 0.25 7.96
CA PHE A 316 4.24 1.19 9.08
C PHE A 316 4.88 2.52 8.70
N SER A 317 6.04 2.51 8.06
CA SER A 317 6.68 3.74 7.61
C SER A 317 6.07 4.30 6.34
N HIS A 318 5.32 3.48 5.60
CA HIS A 318 4.80 3.79 4.27
C HIS A 318 5.88 4.12 3.25
N ASP A 319 7.13 3.71 3.51
CA ASP A 319 8.24 3.87 2.58
C ASP A 319 8.24 2.77 1.53
N LEU A 320 8.69 3.11 0.34
CA LEU A 320 8.90 2.15 -0.73
C LEU A 320 10.17 1.33 -0.48
N LEU A 321 10.03 0.02 -0.44
CA LEU A 321 11.14 -0.93 -0.47
C LEU A 321 11.27 -1.48 -1.89
N LEU A 322 12.47 -1.39 -2.47
CA LEU A 322 12.76 -1.85 -3.83
C LEU A 322 13.86 -2.91 -3.82
N VAL A 323 13.69 -3.93 -4.65
CA VAL A 323 14.77 -4.81 -5.10
C VAL A 323 15.06 -4.50 -6.57
N TYR A 324 16.33 -4.39 -6.93
CA TYR A 324 16.74 -4.11 -8.32
C TYR A 324 18.10 -4.75 -8.63
N GLU A 325 18.37 -4.88 -9.91
CA GLU A 325 19.57 -5.52 -10.44
C GLU A 325 20.57 -4.49 -10.94
N GLN A 326 21.84 -4.68 -10.59
CA GLN A 326 22.98 -4.02 -11.22
C GLN A 326 23.65 -4.95 -12.21
N THR A 327 23.90 -4.47 -13.41
CA THR A 327 24.68 -5.19 -14.43
C THR A 327 25.70 -4.25 -15.03
N ASP A 328 26.88 -4.77 -15.34
CA ASP A 328 28.02 -4.02 -15.89
C ASP A 328 28.01 -4.00 -17.42
N GLU A 329 27.13 -4.74 -18.07
CA GLU A 329 27.07 -4.79 -19.54
C GLU A 329 25.65 -4.95 -20.08
N GLN A 330 25.51 -4.60 -21.35
CA GLN A 330 24.27 -4.64 -22.12
C GLN A 330 23.59 -6.03 -22.20
N TYR A 331 24.20 -7.08 -21.63
CA TYR A 331 23.74 -8.46 -21.74
C TYR A 331 23.55 -9.20 -20.42
N GLN A 332 23.39 -8.46 -19.30
CA GLN A 332 23.09 -9.07 -17.99
C GLN A 332 24.13 -10.12 -17.52
N ALA A 333 25.38 -9.98 -17.93
CA ALA A 333 26.48 -10.73 -17.35
C ALA A 333 26.91 -10.03 -16.04
N ASN A 334 27.13 -10.78 -14.97
CA ASN A 334 27.49 -10.29 -13.64
C ASN A 334 26.32 -9.65 -12.87
N CYS A 335 25.34 -10.45 -12.52
CA CYS A 335 24.18 -10.04 -11.74
C CYS A 335 24.57 -9.73 -10.29
N LYS A 336 24.34 -8.48 -9.87
CA LYS A 336 24.34 -8.06 -8.47
C LYS A 336 22.97 -7.55 -8.11
N VAL A 337 22.46 -7.97 -6.96
CA VAL A 337 21.14 -7.60 -6.49
C VAL A 337 21.26 -6.61 -5.34
N PHE A 338 20.52 -5.54 -5.44
CA PHE A 338 20.46 -4.49 -4.43
C PHE A 338 19.04 -4.32 -3.90
N ILE A 339 18.94 -3.85 -2.67
CA ILE A 339 17.73 -3.34 -2.08
C ILE A 339 17.90 -1.86 -1.75
N ASN A 340 16.81 -1.09 -1.80
CA ASN A 340 16.80 0.28 -1.31
C ASN A 340 15.45 0.63 -0.66
N ARG A 341 15.49 1.61 0.25
CA ARG A 341 14.34 2.21 0.91
C ARG A 341 14.23 3.66 0.50
N ILE A 342 13.03 4.08 0.07
CA ILE A 342 12.78 5.43 -0.45
C ILE A 342 11.52 5.97 0.20
N THR A 343 11.64 7.11 0.85
CA THR A 343 10.54 7.80 1.53
C THR A 343 9.65 8.56 0.54
N SER A 344 8.46 8.96 0.96
CA SER A 344 7.50 9.70 0.12
C SER A 344 7.99 11.06 -0.37
N ASN A 345 9.00 11.65 0.26
CA ASN A 345 9.66 12.88 -0.19
C ASN A 345 10.93 12.64 -1.02
N GLY A 346 11.31 11.37 -1.24
CA GLY A 346 12.44 10.96 -2.07
C GLY A 346 13.77 10.81 -1.33
N ASP A 347 13.78 10.85 0.00
CA ASP A 347 14.98 10.53 0.77
C ASP A 347 15.32 9.04 0.69
N LYS A 348 16.59 8.72 0.78
CA LYS A 348 17.14 7.36 0.71
C LYS A 348 17.83 7.01 2.04
N PRO A 349 17.13 6.45 3.04
CA PRO A 349 17.73 6.08 4.33
C PRO A 349 18.93 5.14 4.20
N TRP A 350 18.95 4.28 3.17
CA TRP A 350 20.07 3.37 2.90
C TRP A 350 21.04 3.90 1.82
N GLY A 351 21.02 5.20 1.53
CA GLY A 351 21.88 5.83 0.53
C GLY A 351 21.69 5.24 -0.85
N ASP A 352 22.75 4.72 -1.44
CA ASP A 352 22.72 4.10 -2.79
C ASP A 352 22.28 2.62 -2.78
N GLY A 353 21.67 2.19 -1.68
CA GLY A 353 21.18 0.82 -1.53
C GLY A 353 22.21 -0.14 -0.95
N ILE A 354 21.73 -1.31 -0.57
CA ILE A 354 22.49 -2.38 0.06
C ILE A 354 22.59 -3.53 -0.92
N MET A 355 23.79 -3.98 -1.24
CA MET A 355 24.00 -5.16 -2.07
C MET A 355 23.75 -6.43 -1.24
N ILE A 356 22.75 -7.20 -1.64
CA ILE A 356 22.33 -8.43 -0.94
C ILE A 356 22.86 -9.70 -1.61
N LEU A 357 23.24 -9.63 -2.89
CA LEU A 357 23.73 -10.76 -3.64
C LEU A 357 24.73 -10.30 -4.70
N ASP A 358 25.89 -10.96 -4.74
CA ASP A 358 26.82 -10.95 -5.86
C ASP A 358 26.90 -12.38 -6.42
N ASN A 359 26.22 -12.63 -7.52
CA ASN A 359 26.10 -13.97 -8.10
C ASN A 359 27.11 -14.23 -9.23
N GLY A 360 28.01 -13.28 -9.48
CA GLY A 360 28.99 -13.37 -10.55
C GLY A 360 28.31 -13.60 -11.91
N THR A 361 28.71 -14.66 -12.62
CA THR A 361 28.16 -15.01 -13.94
C THR A 361 26.93 -15.92 -13.90
N ILE A 362 26.42 -16.27 -12.72
CA ILE A 362 25.22 -17.11 -12.59
C ILE A 362 24.00 -16.18 -12.68
N PRO A 363 23.12 -16.34 -13.67
CA PRO A 363 21.96 -15.49 -13.81
C PRO A 363 21.01 -15.67 -12.62
N CYS A 364 20.39 -14.57 -12.22
CA CYS A 364 19.28 -14.49 -11.28
C CYS A 364 18.11 -13.81 -11.96
N GLY A 365 16.93 -13.98 -11.44
CA GLY A 365 15.73 -13.33 -11.96
C GLY A 365 14.51 -13.62 -11.11
N GLY A 366 13.34 -13.16 -11.56
CA GLY A 366 12.09 -13.41 -10.87
C GLY A 366 12.04 -12.80 -9.47
N TYR A 367 12.68 -11.64 -9.30
CA TYR A 367 12.75 -11.00 -7.99
C TYR A 367 11.38 -10.59 -7.49
N ARG A 368 11.14 -10.83 -6.18
CA ARG A 368 10.02 -10.26 -5.42
C ARG A 368 10.57 -9.71 -4.12
N ILE A 369 9.98 -8.63 -3.66
CA ILE A 369 10.23 -8.05 -2.35
C ILE A 369 8.90 -7.85 -1.66
N ASP A 370 8.76 -8.36 -0.44
CA ASP A 370 7.52 -8.34 0.31
C ASP A 370 7.81 -7.96 1.75
N ALA A 371 7.19 -6.86 2.21
CA ALA A 371 7.27 -6.40 3.60
C ALA A 371 6.59 -7.41 4.52
N PHE A 372 7.11 -7.59 5.73
CA PHE A 372 6.45 -8.37 6.77
C PHE A 372 5.15 -7.70 7.20
N GLU A 373 4.18 -8.51 7.57
CA GLU A 373 2.82 -8.05 7.85
C GLU A 373 2.76 -6.99 8.96
N TYR A 374 3.71 -7.01 9.90
CA TYR A 374 3.76 -6.11 11.05
C TYR A 374 5.01 -5.21 11.08
N GLY A 375 5.65 -4.99 9.93
CA GLY A 375 6.59 -3.89 9.70
C GLY A 375 7.99 -4.02 10.31
N ASP A 376 8.36 -5.17 10.82
CA ASP A 376 9.67 -5.41 11.44
C ASP A 376 10.73 -5.94 10.47
N GLY A 377 10.42 -5.95 9.18
CA GLY A 377 11.33 -6.37 8.13
C GLY A 377 10.63 -6.70 6.80
N PHE A 378 11.37 -7.38 5.94
CA PHE A 378 10.89 -7.78 4.62
C PHE A 378 11.67 -9.00 4.11
N SER A 379 11.15 -9.66 3.09
CA SER A 379 11.87 -10.71 2.37
C SER A 379 12.12 -10.35 0.93
N VAL A 380 13.20 -10.92 0.37
CA VAL A 380 13.49 -10.94 -1.06
C VAL A 380 13.49 -12.39 -1.53
N ILE A 381 12.65 -12.70 -2.52
CA ILE A 381 12.56 -14.02 -3.15
C ILE A 381 13.09 -13.90 -4.57
N TYR A 382 13.86 -14.88 -5.02
CA TYR A 382 14.48 -14.86 -6.35
C TYR A 382 14.80 -16.25 -6.86
N HIS A 383 14.92 -16.35 -8.17
CA HIS A 383 15.44 -17.53 -8.86
C HIS A 383 16.92 -17.43 -9.08
N LYS A 384 17.59 -18.57 -8.96
CA LYS A 384 19.01 -18.71 -9.24
C LYS A 384 19.24 -19.86 -10.22
N GLY A 385 20.06 -19.59 -11.23
CA GLY A 385 20.40 -20.58 -12.25
C GLY A 385 19.47 -20.62 -13.46
N LEU A 386 18.59 -19.61 -13.63
CA LEU A 386 17.76 -19.48 -14.84
C LEU A 386 18.60 -19.05 -16.03
N THR A 387 18.81 -19.96 -16.97
CA THR A 387 19.21 -19.62 -18.35
C THR A 387 18.18 -20.22 -19.30
N GLN A 388 18.07 -19.71 -20.51
CA GLN A 388 17.23 -20.33 -21.56
C GLN A 388 17.57 -21.80 -21.83
N THR A 389 18.69 -22.27 -21.33
CA THR A 389 19.21 -23.63 -21.53
C THR A 389 19.40 -24.40 -20.21
N SER A 390 19.15 -23.80 -19.05
CA SER A 390 19.32 -24.48 -17.77
C SER A 390 18.21 -25.51 -17.55
N THR A 391 18.63 -26.72 -17.16
CA THR A 391 17.71 -27.83 -16.82
C THR A 391 17.35 -27.86 -15.36
N ALA A 392 17.91 -26.96 -14.55
CA ALA A 392 17.67 -26.87 -13.11
C ALA A 392 17.76 -25.41 -12.64
N SER A 393 16.88 -25.03 -11.77
CA SER A 393 16.90 -23.75 -11.06
C SER A 393 16.46 -23.92 -9.62
N THR A 394 16.87 -23.01 -8.73
CA THR A 394 16.43 -22.97 -7.34
C THR A 394 15.58 -21.72 -7.11
N VAL A 395 14.68 -21.80 -6.13
CA VAL A 395 13.98 -20.64 -5.56
C VAL A 395 14.57 -20.41 -4.18
N GLU A 396 15.07 -19.21 -3.95
CA GLU A 396 15.71 -18.82 -2.69
C GLU A 396 14.97 -17.60 -2.11
N ALA A 397 14.89 -17.54 -0.78
CA ALA A 397 14.33 -16.42 -0.05
C ALA A 397 15.33 -15.95 1.02
N ARG A 398 15.38 -14.64 1.25
CA ARG A 398 16.17 -14.00 2.30
C ARG A 398 15.32 -13.00 3.04
N GLY A 399 15.40 -13.01 4.37
CA GLY A 399 14.75 -12.02 5.23
C GLY A 399 15.74 -10.98 5.72
N PHE A 400 15.23 -9.77 5.87
CA PHE A 400 16.00 -8.59 6.31
C PHE A 400 15.20 -7.82 7.35
N ASP A 401 15.90 -7.20 8.30
CA ASP A 401 15.32 -6.16 9.16
C ASP A 401 15.17 -4.81 8.41
N MET A 402 14.56 -3.82 9.07
CA MET A 402 14.34 -2.50 8.46
C MET A 402 15.61 -1.64 8.38
N GLU A 403 16.73 -2.09 8.93
CA GLU A 403 18.08 -1.55 8.73
C GLU A 403 18.79 -2.17 7.52
N GLY A 404 18.19 -3.22 6.91
CA GLY A 404 18.72 -3.94 5.75
C GLY A 404 19.73 -5.03 6.11
N ASN A 405 19.81 -5.46 7.37
CA ASN A 405 20.64 -6.60 7.77
C ASN A 405 19.91 -7.91 7.48
N GLU A 406 20.61 -8.90 6.89
CA GLU A 406 20.06 -10.23 6.68
C GLU A 406 19.82 -10.95 8.01
N ILE A 407 18.60 -11.41 8.25
CA ILE A 407 18.20 -12.13 9.46
C ILE A 407 18.05 -13.65 9.24
N TRP A 408 17.73 -14.05 8.00
CA TRP A 408 17.68 -15.46 7.60
C TRP A 408 17.84 -15.63 6.09
N ALA A 409 18.21 -16.86 5.66
CA ALA A 409 18.23 -17.27 4.27
C ALA A 409 17.73 -18.71 4.14
N THR A 410 16.80 -18.98 3.22
CA THR A 410 16.15 -20.27 3.03
C THR A 410 16.09 -20.63 1.55
N GLN A 411 16.45 -21.87 1.22
CA GLN A 411 16.20 -22.44 -0.10
C GLN A 411 14.80 -23.05 -0.13
N MET A 412 13.88 -22.38 -0.80
CA MET A 412 12.48 -22.79 -0.89
C MET A 412 12.27 -23.96 -1.84
N CYS A 413 13.07 -24.03 -2.92
CA CYS A 413 12.99 -25.10 -3.88
C CYS A 413 14.37 -25.48 -4.42
N SER A 414 14.64 -26.77 -4.37
CA SER A 414 15.79 -27.42 -5.00
C SER A 414 15.28 -28.46 -6.00
N SER A 415 15.35 -28.19 -7.28
CA SER A 415 14.74 -29.08 -8.27
C SER A 415 15.70 -29.33 -9.44
N THR A 416 15.60 -30.54 -9.99
CA THR A 416 16.23 -30.93 -11.25
C THR A 416 15.42 -30.50 -12.48
N TYR A 417 14.29 -29.81 -12.28
CA TYR A 417 13.43 -29.37 -13.36
C TYR A 417 13.64 -27.89 -13.63
N SER A 418 13.47 -27.50 -14.88
CA SER A 418 13.33 -26.10 -15.25
C SER A 418 12.02 -25.57 -14.68
N LYS A 419 12.04 -24.41 -14.08
CA LYS A 419 10.85 -23.69 -13.65
C LYS A 419 10.52 -22.65 -14.69
N THR A 420 9.25 -22.61 -15.05
CA THR A 420 8.72 -21.65 -16.01
C THR A 420 7.54 -20.93 -15.37
N GLY A 421 7.34 -19.71 -15.73
CA GLY A 421 6.35 -18.80 -15.20
C GLY A 421 7.04 -17.62 -14.51
N ASP A 422 6.37 -16.50 -14.50
CA ASP A 422 6.76 -15.37 -13.68
C ASP A 422 6.35 -15.72 -12.25
N GLU A 423 7.33 -16.05 -11.43
CA GLU A 423 7.11 -16.40 -10.05
C GLU A 423 6.57 -15.18 -9.31
N ASN A 424 5.30 -15.23 -9.01
CA ASN A 424 4.66 -14.23 -8.19
C ASN A 424 4.59 -14.71 -6.75
N SER A 425 4.78 -13.78 -5.80
CA SER A 425 4.50 -13.95 -4.41
C SER A 425 3.16 -13.32 -4.05
N THR A 426 2.58 -13.77 -2.94
CA THR A 426 1.32 -13.19 -2.43
C THR A 426 1.54 -11.93 -1.60
N GLY A 427 2.78 -11.65 -1.16
CA GLY A 427 3.04 -10.85 0.01
C GLY A 427 2.75 -11.61 1.30
N PHE A 428 3.18 -11.08 2.44
CA PHE A 428 2.92 -11.71 3.74
C PHE A 428 1.48 -11.48 4.18
N HIS A 429 0.85 -12.59 4.55
CA HIS A 429 -0.47 -12.57 5.18
C HIS A 429 -0.62 -13.75 6.14
N GLY A 430 -1.11 -13.47 7.37
CA GLY A 430 -1.13 -14.47 8.44
C GLY A 430 0.26 -15.02 8.78
N GLY A 431 1.31 -14.23 8.54
CA GLY A 431 2.70 -14.57 8.79
C GLY A 431 3.37 -15.43 7.73
N GLN A 432 2.71 -15.74 6.62
CA GLN A 432 3.29 -16.49 5.50
C GLN A 432 3.20 -15.74 4.18
N ASN A 433 4.20 -15.95 3.33
CA ASN A 433 4.22 -15.58 1.93
C ASN A 433 4.22 -16.84 1.07
N ILE A 434 3.45 -16.87 -0.01
CA ILE A 434 3.29 -18.03 -0.88
C ILE A 434 3.85 -17.69 -2.26
N VAL A 435 4.67 -18.60 -2.77
CA VAL A 435 5.30 -18.52 -4.10
C VAL A 435 4.88 -19.74 -4.90
N ALA A 436 4.57 -19.56 -6.18
CA ALA A 436 4.20 -20.66 -7.06
C ALA A 436 4.94 -20.61 -8.39
N TRP A 437 5.11 -21.77 -9.00
CA TRP A 437 5.81 -21.97 -10.28
C TRP A 437 5.31 -23.22 -11.01
N VAL A 438 5.57 -23.29 -12.32
CA VAL A 438 5.33 -24.50 -13.12
C VAL A 438 6.61 -25.30 -13.23
N ASN A 439 6.57 -26.59 -12.88
CA ASN A 439 7.65 -27.53 -13.18
C ASN A 439 7.49 -28.07 -14.60
N SER A 440 8.43 -27.74 -15.47
CA SER A 440 8.48 -28.24 -16.85
C SER A 440 9.51 -29.37 -16.97
N THR A 441 9.11 -30.51 -17.51
CA THR A 441 9.98 -31.68 -17.72
C THR A 441 10.68 -31.71 -19.07
N GLY A 442 10.57 -30.66 -19.90
CA GLY A 442 11.18 -30.63 -21.23
C GLY A 442 11.10 -29.29 -21.92
N ALA A 443 11.79 -29.17 -23.03
CA ALA A 443 11.86 -27.95 -23.82
C ALA A 443 10.46 -27.38 -24.14
N VAL A 444 10.36 -26.07 -24.12
CA VAL A 444 9.18 -25.18 -24.27
C VAL A 444 8.31 -25.42 -25.55
N THR A 445 8.38 -26.55 -26.18
CA THR A 445 7.70 -26.84 -27.45
C THR A 445 6.95 -28.15 -27.43
N GLY A 446 5.87 -28.25 -26.65
CA GLY A 446 4.90 -29.27 -26.95
C GLY A 446 4.34 -30.10 -25.81
N GLY A 447 3.34 -29.58 -25.10
CA GLY A 447 2.18 -30.32 -24.63
C GLY A 447 2.42 -31.54 -23.72
N GLY A 448 3.52 -31.61 -22.97
CA GLY A 448 3.71 -32.61 -21.93
C GLY A 448 2.92 -32.25 -20.66
N PRO A 449 2.59 -33.23 -19.79
CA PRO A 449 1.97 -32.93 -18.50
C PRO A 449 2.95 -32.10 -17.65
N GLY A 450 2.50 -30.93 -17.22
CA GLY A 450 3.14 -30.07 -16.24
C GLY A 450 2.41 -30.11 -14.91
N GLY A 451 3.04 -29.60 -13.86
CA GLY A 451 2.41 -29.40 -12.56
C GLY A 451 2.67 -28.01 -12.04
N LEU A 452 1.64 -27.40 -11.49
CA LEU A 452 1.75 -26.18 -10.71
C LEU A 452 2.15 -26.58 -9.29
N TYR A 453 3.24 -26.03 -8.83
CA TYR A 453 3.80 -26.26 -7.50
C TYR A 453 3.97 -24.93 -6.79
N GLY A 454 4.02 -24.99 -5.47
CA GLY A 454 4.28 -23.84 -4.64
C GLY A 454 4.92 -24.20 -3.32
N GLN A 455 5.29 -23.16 -2.60
CA GLN A 455 5.85 -23.23 -1.27
C GLN A 455 5.49 -21.96 -0.50
N ASN A 456 5.26 -22.11 0.78
CA ASN A 456 5.16 -20.98 1.70
C ASN A 456 6.50 -20.72 2.38
N ILE A 457 6.64 -19.49 2.88
CA ILE A 457 7.76 -19.05 3.73
C ILE A 457 7.22 -18.16 4.83
N GLY A 458 7.60 -18.42 6.07
CA GLY A 458 7.28 -17.60 7.24
C GLY A 458 8.19 -16.36 7.34
N GLN A 459 7.77 -15.38 8.13
CA GLN A 459 8.58 -14.19 8.44
C GLN A 459 9.90 -14.54 9.14
N ASP A 460 9.97 -15.70 9.80
CA ASP A 460 11.16 -16.25 10.43
C ASP A 460 12.02 -17.15 9.51
N GLY A 461 11.67 -17.24 8.22
CA GLY A 461 12.35 -18.05 7.23
C GLY A 461 12.03 -19.54 7.27
N THR A 462 11.02 -19.97 8.04
CA THR A 462 10.57 -21.36 8.07
C THR A 462 9.60 -21.66 6.93
N MET A 463 9.58 -22.90 6.46
CA MET A 463 8.60 -23.43 5.51
C MET A 463 7.69 -24.45 6.18
N GLY A 464 6.54 -24.72 5.57
CA GLY A 464 5.60 -25.73 6.09
C GLY A 464 4.56 -25.12 7.00
N GLU A 465 4.38 -25.72 8.19
CA GLU A 465 3.39 -25.23 9.15
C GLU A 465 3.84 -23.90 9.76
N ILE A 466 3.08 -22.85 9.50
CA ILE A 466 3.32 -21.50 10.00
C ILE A 466 2.32 -21.20 11.12
N THR A 467 2.83 -20.72 12.24
CA THR A 467 1.99 -20.14 13.27
C THR A 467 1.77 -18.66 12.92
N PRO A 468 0.52 -18.21 12.71
CA PRO A 468 0.28 -16.80 12.45
C PRO A 468 0.87 -15.93 13.56
N PRO A 469 1.56 -14.84 13.23
CA PRO A 469 2.09 -13.93 14.23
C PRO A 469 0.93 -13.31 15.02
N THR A 470 1.22 -13.00 16.27
CA THR A 470 0.24 -12.28 17.08
C THR A 470 0.18 -10.84 16.57
N PRO A 471 -0.99 -10.34 16.16
CA PRO A 471 -1.12 -8.94 15.77
C PRO A 471 -0.61 -8.03 16.90
N PRO A 472 0.10 -6.95 16.59
CA PRO A 472 0.47 -5.97 17.60
C PRO A 472 -0.80 -5.42 18.27
N GLU A 473 -0.66 -5.00 19.52
CA GLU A 473 -1.79 -4.35 20.20
C GLU A 473 -2.24 -3.11 19.40
N PRO A 474 -3.56 -2.89 19.28
CA PRO A 474 -4.07 -1.73 18.57
C PRO A 474 -3.52 -0.42 19.15
N CYS A 475 -3.17 0.50 18.29
CA CYS A 475 -2.72 1.83 18.69
C CYS A 475 -3.91 2.70 19.07
N TYR A 476 -4.29 2.64 20.34
CA TYR A 476 -5.46 3.38 20.84
C TYR A 476 -5.19 4.88 20.87
N PRO A 477 -6.06 5.72 20.28
CA PRO A 477 -5.94 7.16 20.39
C PRO A 477 -6.24 7.65 21.83
N PRO A 478 -5.70 8.80 22.22
CA PRO A 478 -6.22 9.52 23.39
C PRO A 478 -7.70 9.81 23.23
N THR A 479 -8.42 9.94 24.34
CA THR A 479 -9.85 10.23 24.32
C THR A 479 -10.16 11.52 25.07
N ASN A 480 -11.38 12.04 24.90
CA ASN A 480 -11.84 13.27 25.56
C ASN A 480 -10.87 14.45 25.34
N PHE A 481 -10.41 14.60 24.09
CA PHE A 481 -9.50 15.71 23.74
C PHE A 481 -10.26 17.02 23.78
N GLU A 482 -9.86 17.90 24.69
CA GLU A 482 -10.50 19.19 24.93
C GLU A 482 -9.45 20.30 24.90
N GLY A 483 -9.89 21.51 24.58
CA GLY A 483 -9.06 22.69 24.61
C GLY A 483 -9.85 23.92 25.01
N SER A 484 -9.23 24.78 25.76
CA SER A 484 -9.81 26.03 26.18
C SER A 484 -8.76 27.13 26.22
N TYR A 485 -9.21 28.36 26.03
CA TYR A 485 -8.38 29.52 26.33
C TYR A 485 -7.96 29.51 27.80
N SER A 486 -6.70 29.74 28.05
CA SER A 486 -6.14 29.84 29.40
C SER A 486 -5.05 30.90 29.44
N TYR A 487 -4.77 31.36 30.65
CA TYR A 487 -3.68 32.30 30.89
C TYR A 487 -2.92 31.93 32.16
N THR A 488 -1.62 32.14 32.11
CA THR A 488 -0.74 32.06 33.27
C THR A 488 -0.37 33.47 33.71
N ASP A 489 0.38 33.62 34.83
CA ASP A 489 0.84 34.93 35.31
C ASP A 489 1.72 35.66 34.25
N VAL A 490 2.21 34.98 33.25
CA VAL A 490 3.20 35.50 32.26
C VAL A 490 2.80 35.33 30.81
N ALA A 491 1.82 34.45 30.49
CA ALA A 491 1.48 34.10 29.13
C ALA A 491 -0.01 33.80 28.93
N PHE A 492 -0.47 34.01 27.70
CA PHE A 492 -1.79 33.59 27.20
C PHE A 492 -1.61 32.39 26.27
N GLY A 493 -2.61 31.54 26.16
CA GLY A 493 -2.51 30.42 25.27
C GLY A 493 -3.70 29.46 25.32
N ALA A 494 -3.51 28.31 24.73
CA ALA A 494 -4.44 27.20 24.78
C ALA A 494 -4.03 26.18 25.84
N MET A 495 -4.94 25.85 26.74
CA MET A 495 -4.81 24.69 27.62
C MET A 495 -5.52 23.52 26.97
N LEU A 496 -4.76 22.48 26.64
CA LEU A 496 -5.25 21.25 26.04
C LEU A 496 -5.21 20.15 27.09
N SER A 497 -6.19 19.24 27.07
CA SER A 497 -6.27 18.10 27.97
C SER A 497 -6.90 16.90 27.27
N TRP A 498 -6.56 15.70 27.72
CA TRP A 498 -7.07 14.44 27.18
C TRP A 498 -6.99 13.33 28.23
N ASP A 499 -7.70 12.25 27.99
CA ASP A 499 -7.53 11.02 28.76
C ASP A 499 -6.50 10.13 28.05
N ALA A 500 -5.61 9.54 28.82
CA ALA A 500 -4.60 8.62 28.29
C ALA A 500 -5.27 7.37 27.71
N PRO A 501 -4.72 6.82 26.60
CA PRO A 501 -5.20 5.56 26.06
C PRO A 501 -4.95 4.38 27.01
N ILE A 502 -5.62 3.24 26.75
CA ILE A 502 -5.51 2.04 27.59
C ILE A 502 -4.08 1.52 27.64
N THR A 503 -3.41 1.51 26.50
CA THR A 503 -1.99 1.13 26.37
C THR A 503 -1.14 2.41 26.42
N ARG A 504 -0.07 2.39 27.21
CA ARG A 504 0.83 3.55 27.35
C ARG A 504 1.59 3.79 26.06
N PRO A 505 1.51 4.98 25.43
CA PRO A 505 2.28 5.31 24.24
C PRO A 505 3.75 5.65 24.60
N LEU A 506 4.59 5.76 23.59
CA LEU A 506 5.95 6.31 23.70
C LEU A 506 5.90 7.83 23.95
N HIS A 507 5.06 8.53 23.21
CA HIS A 507 4.77 9.96 23.35
C HIS A 507 3.45 10.30 22.67
N TYR A 508 2.99 11.54 22.84
CA TYR A 508 1.88 12.10 22.08
C TYR A 508 2.42 13.07 21.03
N ASN A 509 1.80 13.08 19.86
CA ASN A 509 2.02 14.06 18.82
C ASN A 509 0.88 15.06 18.82
N LEU A 510 1.18 16.33 19.11
CA LEU A 510 0.23 17.42 19.02
C LEU A 510 0.49 18.24 17.75
N TYR A 511 -0.49 18.28 16.90
CA TYR A 511 -0.51 19.02 15.66
C TYR A 511 -1.27 20.32 15.84
N ARG A 512 -0.67 21.44 15.45
CA ARG A 512 -1.32 22.74 15.40
C ARG A 512 -1.36 23.24 13.96
N GLU A 513 -2.53 23.61 13.47
CA GLU A 513 -2.68 24.12 12.11
C GLU A 513 -1.79 25.35 11.87
N GLY A 514 -1.05 25.35 10.74
CA GLY A 514 -0.10 26.39 10.40
C GLY A 514 1.30 26.23 11.01
N LEU A 515 1.52 25.29 11.93
CA LEU A 515 2.85 24.90 12.40
C LEU A 515 3.35 23.70 11.58
N LYS A 516 4.59 23.77 11.09
CA LYS A 516 5.20 22.66 10.33
C LYS A 516 5.76 21.56 11.22
N GLU A 517 6.15 21.91 12.44
CA GLU A 517 6.75 20.98 13.39
C GLU A 517 5.67 20.40 14.29
N VAL A 518 5.76 19.11 14.55
CA VAL A 518 4.90 18.40 15.50
C VAL A 518 5.43 18.64 16.91
N ILE A 519 4.54 18.87 17.86
CA ILE A 519 4.90 19.05 19.26
C ILE A 519 4.84 17.67 19.93
N GLU A 520 5.98 17.10 20.28
CA GLU A 520 6.06 15.85 21.04
C GLU A 520 5.81 16.10 22.53
N ILE A 521 4.94 15.30 23.14
CA ILE A 521 4.58 15.41 24.56
C ILE A 521 4.85 14.07 25.25
N ASP A 522 5.61 14.10 26.35
CA ASP A 522 5.92 12.91 27.14
C ASP A 522 4.62 12.21 27.61
N PRO A 523 4.52 10.88 27.55
CA PRO A 523 3.34 10.11 27.85
C PRO A 523 2.88 10.20 29.32
N GLU A 524 3.68 10.77 30.21
CA GLU A 524 3.26 11.05 31.59
C GLU A 524 2.33 12.24 31.72
N TYR A 525 2.27 13.09 30.70
CA TYR A 525 1.40 14.27 30.69
C TYR A 525 0.14 14.00 29.87
N THR A 526 -0.99 14.39 30.45
CA THR A 526 -2.31 14.37 29.79
C THR A 526 -2.88 15.77 29.61
N SER A 527 -2.03 16.76 29.63
CA SER A 527 -2.34 18.15 29.34
C SER A 527 -1.12 18.89 28.82
N TYR A 528 -1.38 19.92 28.03
CA TYR A 528 -0.35 20.78 27.46
C TYR A 528 -0.83 22.23 27.40
N PHE A 529 0.03 23.15 27.78
CA PHE A 529 -0.24 24.58 27.64
C PHE A 529 0.61 25.13 26.49
N ASP A 530 -0.04 25.59 25.44
CA ASP A 530 0.59 26.21 24.28
C ASP A 530 0.51 27.74 24.44
N GLU A 531 1.67 28.39 24.57
CA GLU A 531 1.78 29.84 24.65
C GLU A 531 1.58 30.47 23.27
N LEU A 532 0.61 31.38 23.16
CA LEU A 532 0.15 31.87 21.86
C LEU A 532 -0.17 33.36 21.91
N GLU A 533 -0.03 34.00 20.76
CA GLU A 533 -0.64 35.30 20.49
C GLU A 533 -2.16 35.15 20.31
N PRO A 534 -2.95 36.24 20.44
CA PRO A 534 -4.37 36.20 20.14
C PRO A 534 -4.67 35.73 18.72
N GLY A 535 -5.59 34.77 18.59
CA GLY A 535 -5.95 34.17 17.30
C GLY A 535 -6.78 32.91 17.47
N ASP A 536 -7.21 32.36 16.35
CA ASP A 536 -7.92 31.10 16.27
C ASP A 536 -6.96 29.96 15.96
N TYR A 537 -7.00 28.91 16.76
CA TYR A 537 -6.08 27.77 16.63
C TYR A 537 -6.82 26.45 16.60
N ILE A 538 -6.41 25.57 15.68
CA ILE A 538 -6.96 24.22 15.56
C ILE A 538 -5.87 23.22 15.92
N TYR A 539 -6.24 22.25 16.77
CA TYR A 539 -5.35 21.21 17.25
C TYR A 539 -5.90 19.83 16.93
N LYS A 540 -4.97 18.90 16.69
CA LYS A 540 -5.22 17.47 16.63
C LYS A 540 -4.18 16.76 17.48
N LEU A 541 -4.52 15.58 18.02
CA LEU A 541 -3.67 14.84 18.92
C LEU A 541 -3.68 13.37 18.53
N THR A 542 -2.51 12.72 18.54
CA THR A 542 -2.34 11.28 18.38
C THR A 542 -1.48 10.71 19.50
N ALA A 543 -1.46 9.40 19.63
CA ALA A 543 -0.55 8.65 20.49
C ALA A 543 0.39 7.82 19.62
N VAL A 544 1.69 7.88 19.87
CA VAL A 544 2.73 7.14 19.14
C VAL A 544 3.19 5.96 19.96
N TYR A 545 3.24 4.78 19.32
CA TYR A 545 3.69 3.53 19.87
C TYR A 545 4.94 3.05 19.13
N ASP A 546 5.56 1.98 19.56
CA ASP A 546 6.74 1.41 18.92
C ASP A 546 6.52 0.92 17.47
N HIS A 547 5.27 0.63 17.12
CA HIS A 547 4.89 0.04 15.85
C HIS A 547 3.87 0.85 15.04
N CYS A 548 3.29 1.92 15.59
CA CYS A 548 2.28 2.72 14.91
C CYS A 548 2.00 4.05 15.60
N GLU A 549 1.34 4.92 14.90
CA GLU A 549 0.68 6.11 15.43
C GLU A 549 -0.84 5.92 15.37
N SER A 550 -1.55 6.32 16.43
CA SER A 550 -3.00 6.16 16.53
C SER A 550 -3.77 7.08 15.58
N ASP A 551 -5.04 6.80 15.39
CA ASP A 551 -5.98 7.79 14.87
C ASP A 551 -5.98 9.06 15.73
N PHE A 552 -6.51 10.15 15.19
CA PHE A 552 -6.67 11.39 15.96
C PHE A 552 -7.65 11.20 17.12
N ALA A 553 -7.28 11.76 18.26
CA ALA A 553 -8.13 11.81 19.45
C ALA A 553 -9.47 12.49 19.13
N LEU A 554 -10.55 11.91 19.65
CA LEU A 554 -11.88 12.50 19.52
C LEU A 554 -12.19 13.37 20.73
N THR A 555 -12.88 14.48 20.47
CA THR A 555 -13.51 15.30 21.50
C THR A 555 -14.71 14.57 22.11
N PRO A 556 -15.25 14.98 23.24
CA PRO A 556 -16.51 14.45 23.77
C PRO A 556 -17.72 14.59 22.82
N SER A 557 -17.66 15.50 21.85
CA SER A 557 -18.65 15.65 20.77
C SER A 557 -18.43 14.74 19.57
N GLY A 558 -17.27 14.09 19.49
CA GLY A 558 -16.91 13.18 18.39
C GLY A 558 -16.13 13.84 17.26
N ASP A 559 -15.68 15.08 17.41
CA ASP A 559 -14.81 15.75 16.43
C ASP A 559 -13.36 15.29 16.60
N ASN A 560 -12.59 15.21 15.53
CA ASN A 560 -11.18 14.83 15.56
C ASN A 560 -10.22 16.02 15.65
N TYR A 561 -10.70 17.16 16.06
CA TYR A 561 -9.93 18.37 16.30
C TYR A 561 -10.56 19.20 17.41
N VAL A 562 -9.74 20.06 18.03
CA VAL A 562 -10.15 21.06 19.00
C VAL A 562 -9.87 22.44 18.45
N HIS A 563 -10.86 23.33 18.53
CA HIS A 563 -10.72 24.75 18.19
C HIS A 563 -10.61 25.58 19.46
N VAL A 564 -9.58 26.41 19.56
CA VAL A 564 -9.34 27.32 20.69
C VAL A 564 -9.22 28.75 20.18
N ASP A 565 -10.15 29.58 20.55
CA ASP A 565 -10.08 31.02 20.32
C ASP A 565 -9.31 31.68 21.49
N VAL A 566 -8.05 32.03 21.19
CA VAL A 566 -7.18 32.77 22.14
C VAL A 566 -7.49 34.25 21.99
N THR A 567 -8.40 34.73 22.80
CA THR A 567 -8.75 36.15 22.83
C THR A 567 -7.73 36.93 23.64
N SER A 568 -7.19 37.99 23.05
CA SER A 568 -6.62 39.05 23.88
C SER A 568 -7.73 39.52 24.84
N ILE A 569 -7.40 39.76 26.08
CA ILE A 569 -8.29 40.57 26.91
C ILE A 569 -8.52 41.85 26.10
N ALA A 570 -9.68 41.94 25.45
CA ALA A 570 -10.01 43.16 24.72
C ALA A 570 -9.94 44.27 25.75
N GLU A 571 -9.01 45.22 25.55
CA GLU A 571 -9.14 46.51 26.19
C GLU A 571 -10.50 47.05 25.69
N ASN A 572 -11.53 46.82 26.48
CA ASN A 572 -12.85 47.37 26.16
C ASN A 572 -12.77 48.86 26.49
N THR A 573 -12.09 49.59 25.58
CA THR A 573 -11.88 51.04 25.67
C THR A 573 -13.15 51.82 25.51
N SER A 574 -14.30 51.17 25.26
CA SER A 574 -15.57 51.83 25.03
C SER A 574 -16.54 51.87 26.22
N GLU A 575 -16.36 51.05 27.25
CA GLU A 575 -17.23 51.06 28.42
C GLU A 575 -16.43 51.43 29.71
N ALA A 576 -16.36 52.70 30.01
CA ALA A 576 -15.67 53.17 31.21
C ALA A 576 -16.37 52.63 32.48
N ILE A 577 -15.59 52.05 33.40
CA ILE A 577 -16.05 51.69 34.72
C ILE A 577 -16.41 52.99 35.46
N VAL A 578 -17.71 53.17 35.78
CA VAL A 578 -18.20 54.31 36.58
C VAL A 578 -18.28 53.98 38.06
N THR A 579 -18.37 52.70 38.41
CA THR A 579 -18.33 52.24 39.80
C THR A 579 -17.32 51.12 39.94
N LEU A 580 -16.18 51.37 40.55
CA LEU A 580 -15.15 50.37 40.84
C LEU A 580 -15.62 49.48 42.00
N LEU A 581 -15.66 48.16 41.81
CA LEU A 581 -16.04 47.21 42.85
C LEU A 581 -14.82 46.51 43.46
N LYS A 582 -13.87 46.08 42.66
CA LYS A 582 -12.70 45.32 43.10
C LYS A 582 -11.53 45.58 42.19
N VAL A 583 -10.32 45.41 42.74
CA VAL A 583 -9.07 45.46 42.02
C VAL A 583 -8.27 44.19 42.33
N TYR A 584 -7.74 43.55 41.34
CA TYR A 584 -6.90 42.36 41.48
C TYR A 584 -5.51 42.63 40.91
N ASN A 585 -4.48 42.11 41.56
CA ASN A 585 -3.16 42.01 40.95
C ASN A 585 -3.14 40.84 39.96
N MET A 586 -2.04 40.68 39.24
CA MET A 586 -1.86 39.60 38.25
C MET A 586 -1.83 38.20 38.86
N SER A 587 -1.61 38.05 40.14
CA SER A 587 -1.72 36.79 40.87
C SER A 587 -3.17 36.48 41.31
N GLY A 588 -4.15 37.25 40.86
CA GLY A 588 -5.57 37.11 41.25
C GLY A 588 -5.91 37.53 42.67
N GLN A 589 -4.97 38.14 43.37
CA GLN A 589 -5.18 38.60 44.74
C GLN A 589 -5.89 39.95 44.77
N LEU A 590 -6.89 40.07 45.65
CA LEU A 590 -7.64 41.31 45.86
C LEU A 590 -6.71 42.37 46.46
N VAL A 591 -6.57 43.49 45.76
CA VAL A 591 -5.85 44.65 46.23
C VAL A 591 -6.82 45.60 46.91
N LYS A 592 -6.59 45.86 48.18
CA LYS A 592 -7.42 46.82 48.97
C LYS A 592 -6.92 48.24 48.74
N ILE A 593 -7.68 48.99 47.95
CA ILE A 593 -7.43 50.42 47.68
C ILE A 593 -8.76 51.17 47.74
N ASN A 594 -8.69 52.44 48.04
CA ASN A 594 -9.84 53.35 47.99
C ASN A 594 -9.96 54.07 46.65
N ASN A 595 -8.87 54.21 45.93
CA ASN A 595 -8.77 54.85 44.62
C ASN A 595 -7.68 54.18 43.77
N VAL A 596 -7.93 54.08 42.48
CA VAL A 596 -6.98 53.54 41.49
C VAL A 596 -5.64 54.28 41.47
N GLU A 597 -5.61 55.54 41.89
CA GLU A 597 -4.40 56.34 42.00
C GLU A 597 -3.45 55.83 43.08
N GLU A 598 -3.92 55.09 44.07
CA GLU A 598 -3.11 54.49 45.14
C GLU A 598 -2.35 53.23 44.73
N LEU A 599 -2.60 52.71 43.54
CA LEU A 599 -1.90 51.52 43.02
C LEU A 599 -0.42 51.82 42.79
N GLN A 600 0.40 50.87 43.23
CA GLN A 600 1.82 50.86 42.88
C GLN A 600 2.01 50.61 41.36
N PRO A 601 3.17 50.98 40.76
CA PRO A 601 3.44 50.60 39.40
C PRO A 601 3.28 49.11 39.20
N GLY A 602 2.50 48.73 38.20
CA GLY A 602 2.17 47.33 37.94
C GLY A 602 0.93 47.17 37.06
N LEU A 603 0.61 45.90 36.77
CA LEU A 603 -0.53 45.50 36.00
C LEU A 603 -1.66 45.04 36.94
N TYR A 604 -2.88 45.52 36.72
CA TYR A 604 -4.07 45.23 37.55
C TYR A 604 -5.30 44.95 36.70
N ILE A 605 -6.24 44.21 37.26
CA ILE A 605 -7.57 44.01 36.70
C ILE A 605 -8.57 44.76 37.60
N LEU A 606 -9.24 45.75 37.05
CA LEU A 606 -10.36 46.45 37.69
C LEU A 606 -11.67 45.74 37.36
N GLN A 607 -12.43 45.37 38.35
CA GLN A 607 -13.79 44.90 38.19
C GLN A 607 -14.75 45.98 38.66
N GLY A 608 -15.69 46.35 37.81
CA GLY A 608 -16.62 47.42 38.11
C GLY A 608 -17.88 47.38 37.26
N LEU A 609 -18.77 48.37 37.50
CA LEU A 609 -19.99 48.53 36.73
C LEU A 609 -19.85 49.69 35.75
N THR A 610 -20.39 49.52 34.57
CA THR A 610 -20.61 50.56 33.57
C THR A 610 -21.78 51.44 33.93
N GLN A 611 -22.01 52.52 33.18
CA GLN A 611 -23.09 53.46 33.45
C GLN A 611 -24.51 52.84 33.35
N ASP A 612 -24.65 51.80 32.55
CA ASP A 612 -25.86 50.99 32.38
C ASP A 612 -25.96 49.81 33.37
N GLY A 613 -25.01 49.70 34.32
CA GLY A 613 -25.02 48.71 35.40
C GLY A 613 -24.48 47.34 35.01
N LYS A 614 -23.83 47.16 33.85
CA LYS A 614 -23.21 45.93 33.42
C LYS A 614 -21.87 45.73 34.14
N LEU A 615 -21.64 44.52 34.66
CA LEU A 615 -20.37 44.14 35.27
C LEU A 615 -19.29 43.95 34.18
N VAL A 616 -18.21 44.68 34.31
CA VAL A 616 -17.07 44.59 33.38
C VAL A 616 -15.77 44.45 34.13
N ASN A 617 -14.79 43.82 33.50
CA ASN A 617 -13.39 43.76 33.93
C ASN A 617 -12.52 44.58 32.97
N GLN A 618 -11.68 45.43 33.51
CA GLN A 618 -10.79 46.30 32.74
C GLN A 618 -9.35 46.11 33.21
N LYS A 619 -8.45 45.86 32.29
CA LYS A 619 -7.01 45.80 32.57
C LYS A 619 -6.42 47.19 32.56
N ILE A 620 -5.65 47.51 33.58
CA ILE A 620 -4.90 48.78 33.63
C ILE A 620 -3.40 48.53 33.89
N ILE A 621 -2.56 49.38 33.31
CA ILE A 621 -1.13 49.44 33.59
C ILE A 621 -0.89 50.73 34.38
N LYS A 622 -0.45 50.60 35.61
CA LYS A 622 0.01 51.75 36.39
C LYS A 622 1.48 51.97 36.15
N GLN A 623 1.86 53.06 35.53
CA GLN A 623 3.25 53.43 35.30
C GLN A 623 3.83 54.13 36.54
N SER A 624 5.16 53.98 36.76
CA SER A 624 5.88 54.80 37.75
C SER A 624 5.88 56.26 37.29
N LYS A 625 5.45 57.15 38.16
CA LYS A 625 5.58 58.60 37.91
C LYS A 625 7.04 59.02 37.88
#